data_da7477f0bc50777e163ef88c1ef08e5f
#
_entry.id   da7477f0bc50777e163ef88c1ef08e5f
#
_cell.length_a   1.000
_cell.length_b   1.000
_cell.length_c   1.000
_cell.angle_alpha   90.00
_cell.angle_beta   90.00
_cell.angle_gamma   90.00
#
_symmetry.space_group_name_H-M   'P 1'
#
loop_
_entity.id
_entity.type
_entity.pdbx_description
1 polymer ?
#
loop_
_entity_poly.entity_id
_entity_poly.type
_entity_poly.pdbx_seq_one_letter_code
_entity_poly.pdbx_strand_id
1 'polypeptide(L)'
;MTSEDRWTPAHLQSPEDRAIHLAQRRAQLQPIVDDLRRLAREMEAEVKEYGPIEGDMPGQARLRARHVTRPLFKAADDVEKAVADLISFNARFQQSYEELPVKREAKREEKRRRKLEAKTGQPQAIESADSAPADKTESKTGGFGDVFDGLKRGA
;
A
#
# COMPACT_ATOMS: atom_id res chain seq x y z
N MET A 1 31.70 3.66 -8.87
CA MET A 1 30.50 4.12 -8.13
C MET A 1 30.92 5.34 -7.35
N THR A 2 30.58 6.50 -7.85
CA THR A 2 30.88 7.77 -7.21
C THR A 2 29.99 7.97 -5.99
N SER A 3 30.49 8.71 -5.00
CA SER A 3 29.81 9.01 -3.72
C SER A 3 28.44 9.67 -3.88
N GLU A 4 28.16 10.20 -5.07
CA GLU A 4 26.91 10.91 -5.43
C GLU A 4 25.71 10.00 -5.68
N ASP A 5 25.95 8.71 -5.98
CA ASP A 5 24.89 7.72 -6.21
C ASP A 5 24.33 7.10 -4.91
N ARG A 6 24.80 7.55 -3.77
CA ARG A 6 24.39 6.98 -2.48
C ARG A 6 23.05 7.58 -2.05
N TRP A 7 22.07 6.74 -2.00
CA TRP A 7 20.76 7.11 -1.49
C TRP A 7 20.80 7.66 -0.05
N THR A 8 20.21 8.81 0.17
CA THR A 8 20.09 9.43 1.49
C THR A 8 18.62 9.60 1.87
N PRO A 9 18.28 9.64 3.17
CA PRO A 9 16.89 9.86 3.60
C PRO A 9 16.27 11.17 3.07
N ALA A 10 17.08 12.17 2.71
CA ALA A 10 16.61 13.41 2.12
C ALA A 10 15.89 13.19 0.77
N HIS A 11 16.33 12.22 -0.04
CA HIS A 11 15.68 11.85 -1.30
C HIS A 11 14.25 11.30 -1.12
N LEU A 12 13.89 10.82 0.08
CA LEU A 12 12.53 10.39 0.39
C LEU A 12 11.55 11.57 0.54
N GLN A 13 12.05 12.74 0.92
CA GLN A 13 11.21 13.91 1.19
C GLN A 13 10.76 14.60 -0.09
N SER A 14 11.63 14.61 -1.13
CA SER A 14 11.29 15.14 -2.44
C SER A 14 10.55 14.09 -3.28
N PRO A 15 9.32 14.35 -3.77
CA PRO A 15 8.62 13.43 -4.66
C PRO A 15 9.37 13.14 -5.95
N GLU A 16 10.03 14.17 -6.50
CA GLU A 16 10.79 14.08 -7.75
C GLU A 16 12.04 13.24 -7.57
N ASP A 17 12.87 13.54 -6.56
CA ASP A 17 14.10 12.79 -6.29
C ASP A 17 13.80 11.33 -5.96
N ARG A 18 12.75 11.08 -5.19
CA ARG A 18 12.28 9.73 -4.89
C ARG A 18 11.89 8.96 -6.16
N ALA A 19 11.12 9.60 -7.06
CA ALA A 19 10.71 8.99 -8.31
C ALA A 19 11.92 8.67 -9.21
N ILE A 20 12.87 9.60 -9.35
CA ILE A 20 14.10 9.41 -10.12
C ILE A 20 14.93 8.25 -9.53
N HIS A 21 15.14 8.24 -8.22
CA HIS A 21 15.92 7.19 -7.57
C HIS A 21 15.29 5.80 -7.75
N LEU A 22 13.98 5.69 -7.57
CA LEU A 22 13.26 4.42 -7.79
C LEU A 22 13.30 3.98 -9.26
N ALA A 23 13.21 4.94 -10.21
CA ALA A 23 13.35 4.65 -11.63
C ALA A 23 14.75 4.12 -11.97
N GLN A 24 15.80 4.69 -11.38
CA GLN A 24 17.18 4.21 -11.53
C GLN A 24 17.34 2.77 -11.00
N ARG A 25 16.79 2.49 -9.81
CA ARG A 25 16.82 1.12 -9.25
C ARG A 25 16.07 0.12 -10.11
N ARG A 26 14.92 0.51 -10.65
CA ARG A 26 14.18 -0.30 -11.62
C ARG A 26 15.03 -0.60 -12.85
N ALA A 27 15.66 0.41 -13.44
CA ALA A 27 16.51 0.26 -14.62
C ALA A 27 17.71 -0.67 -14.36
N GLN A 28 18.23 -0.70 -13.13
CA GLN A 28 19.30 -1.63 -12.73
C GLN A 28 18.82 -3.07 -12.55
N LEU A 29 17.60 -3.27 -12.07
CA LEU A 29 17.05 -4.61 -11.80
C LEU A 29 16.47 -5.27 -13.06
N GLN A 30 15.93 -4.50 -13.99
CA GLN A 30 15.29 -5.04 -15.19
C GLN A 30 16.21 -5.95 -16.03
N PRO A 31 17.47 -5.59 -16.33
CA PRO A 31 18.39 -6.47 -17.04
C PRO A 31 18.65 -7.79 -16.29
N ILE A 32 18.66 -7.76 -14.95
CA ILE A 32 18.86 -8.96 -14.13
C ILE A 32 17.69 -9.94 -14.30
N VAL A 33 16.46 -9.43 -14.38
CA VAL A 33 15.27 -10.28 -14.67
C VAL A 33 15.43 -10.96 -16.03
N ASP A 34 15.82 -10.20 -17.05
CA ASP A 34 15.97 -10.72 -18.42
C ASP A 34 17.08 -11.76 -18.50
N ASP A 35 18.21 -11.51 -17.85
CA ASP A 35 19.32 -12.45 -17.77
C ASP A 35 18.96 -13.73 -17.03
N LEU A 36 18.28 -13.64 -15.88
CA LEU A 36 17.82 -14.81 -15.14
C LEU A 36 16.81 -15.65 -15.97
N ARG A 37 15.91 -15.01 -16.68
CA ARG A 37 14.94 -15.71 -17.55
C ARG A 37 15.64 -16.38 -18.74
N ARG A 38 16.65 -15.73 -19.32
CA ARG A 38 17.47 -16.31 -20.37
C ARG A 38 18.20 -17.54 -19.84
N LEU A 39 18.91 -17.40 -18.74
CA LEU A 39 19.65 -18.49 -18.10
C LEU A 39 18.71 -19.68 -17.77
N ALA A 40 17.53 -19.40 -17.23
CA ALA A 40 16.56 -20.44 -16.89
C ALA A 40 16.12 -21.25 -18.12
N ARG A 41 15.91 -20.58 -19.27
CA ARG A 41 15.54 -21.22 -20.54
C ARG A 41 16.68 -22.04 -21.13
N GLU A 42 17.90 -21.49 -21.11
CA GLU A 42 19.11 -22.16 -21.58
C GLU A 42 19.37 -23.43 -20.76
N MET A 43 19.31 -23.32 -19.44
CA MET A 43 19.46 -24.47 -18.53
C MET A 43 18.32 -25.49 -18.70
N GLU A 44 17.08 -25.06 -18.93
CA GLU A 44 15.97 -25.98 -19.20
C GLU A 44 16.17 -26.75 -20.51
N ALA A 45 16.69 -26.07 -21.55
CA ALA A 45 17.00 -26.71 -22.83
C ALA A 45 18.14 -27.73 -22.66
N GLU A 46 19.22 -27.34 -22.00
CA GLU A 46 20.38 -28.19 -21.74
C GLU A 46 20.01 -29.44 -20.94
N VAL A 47 19.24 -29.27 -19.83
CA VAL A 47 18.84 -30.42 -19.02
C VAL A 47 17.87 -31.38 -19.76
N LYS A 48 17.10 -30.87 -20.74
CA LYS A 48 16.26 -31.74 -21.61
C LYS A 48 17.10 -32.61 -22.55
N GLU A 49 18.29 -32.15 -22.94
CA GLU A 49 19.18 -32.90 -23.82
C GLU A 49 19.86 -34.11 -23.12
N TYR A 50 19.94 -34.10 -21.78
CA TYR A 50 20.43 -35.30 -21.04
C TYR A 50 19.56 -36.53 -21.22
N GLY A 51 18.32 -36.36 -21.69
CA GLY A 51 17.43 -37.46 -22.03
C GLY A 51 16.93 -38.27 -20.83
N PRO A 52 16.30 -39.43 -21.11
CA PRO A 52 15.81 -40.29 -20.05
C PRO A 52 16.95 -41.06 -19.38
N ILE A 53 16.83 -41.26 -18.09
CA ILE A 53 17.74 -42.11 -17.28
C ILE A 53 17.13 -43.54 -17.27
N GLU A 54 17.98 -44.55 -17.15
CA GLU A 54 17.53 -45.94 -17.04
C GLU A 54 16.49 -46.11 -15.94
N GLY A 55 15.31 -46.68 -16.30
CA GLY A 55 14.16 -46.81 -15.40
C GLY A 55 13.16 -45.66 -15.43
N ASP A 56 13.38 -44.62 -16.22
CA ASP A 56 12.42 -43.52 -16.39
C ASP A 56 11.13 -43.96 -17.11
N MET A 57 10.00 -43.52 -16.60
CA MET A 57 8.73 -43.58 -17.32
C MET A 57 8.65 -42.53 -18.43
N PRO A 58 7.82 -42.74 -19.48
CA PRO A 58 7.61 -41.78 -20.54
C PRO A 58 7.26 -40.39 -19.99
N GLY A 59 8.04 -39.34 -20.36
CA GLY A 59 7.85 -37.97 -19.92
C GLY A 59 8.51 -37.57 -18.59
N GLN A 60 9.07 -38.52 -17.84
CA GLN A 60 9.69 -38.28 -16.55
C GLN A 60 10.95 -37.40 -16.68
N ALA A 61 11.75 -37.57 -17.73
CA ALA A 61 12.90 -36.73 -18.01
C ALA A 61 12.51 -35.25 -18.18
N ARG A 62 11.39 -34.98 -18.88
CA ARG A 62 10.86 -33.61 -19.06
C ARG A 62 10.37 -32.98 -17.74
N LEU A 63 9.71 -33.76 -16.88
CA LEU A 63 9.26 -33.33 -15.56
C LEU A 63 10.45 -33.02 -14.66
N ARG A 64 11.50 -33.83 -14.72
CA ARG A 64 12.75 -33.64 -13.97
C ARG A 64 13.45 -32.36 -14.41
N ALA A 65 13.57 -32.10 -15.73
CA ALA A 65 14.15 -30.88 -16.25
C ALA A 65 13.43 -29.63 -15.71
N ARG A 66 12.09 -29.61 -15.76
CA ARG A 66 11.28 -28.52 -15.21
C ARG A 66 11.45 -28.38 -13.70
N HIS A 67 11.53 -29.49 -12.97
CA HIS A 67 11.69 -29.46 -11.52
C HIS A 67 13.04 -28.84 -11.12
N VAL A 68 14.12 -29.20 -11.81
CA VAL A 68 15.47 -28.69 -11.55
C VAL A 68 15.60 -27.21 -11.90
N THR A 69 14.97 -26.75 -12.99
CA THR A 69 15.07 -25.36 -13.44
C THR A 69 14.06 -24.40 -12.81
N ARG A 70 13.02 -24.93 -12.16
CA ARG A 70 11.99 -24.13 -11.49
C ARG A 70 12.54 -23.08 -10.53
N PRO A 71 13.59 -23.33 -9.72
CA PRO A 71 14.15 -22.30 -8.83
C PRO A 71 14.72 -21.09 -9.59
N LEU A 72 15.27 -21.27 -10.80
CA LEU A 72 15.77 -20.17 -11.64
C LEU A 72 14.64 -19.28 -12.14
N PHE A 73 13.55 -19.89 -12.63
CA PHE A 73 12.36 -19.13 -13.03
C PHE A 73 11.78 -18.37 -11.84
N LYS A 74 11.70 -19.01 -10.68
CA LYS A 74 11.23 -18.36 -9.46
C LYS A 74 12.12 -17.19 -9.06
N ALA A 75 13.44 -17.30 -9.17
CA ALA A 75 14.36 -16.20 -8.88
C ALA A 75 14.08 -15.00 -9.81
N ALA A 76 13.84 -15.24 -11.10
CA ALA A 76 13.47 -14.17 -12.04
C ALA A 76 12.15 -13.50 -11.64
N ASP A 77 11.12 -14.28 -11.28
CA ASP A 77 9.83 -13.77 -10.85
C ASP A 77 9.93 -12.98 -9.52
N ASP A 78 10.78 -13.42 -8.59
CA ASP A 78 11.01 -12.72 -7.31
C ASP A 78 11.69 -11.35 -7.54
N VAL A 79 12.64 -11.23 -8.48
CA VAL A 79 13.25 -9.95 -8.85
C VAL A 79 12.24 -9.06 -9.58
N GLU A 80 11.44 -9.60 -10.50
CA GLU A 80 10.37 -8.85 -11.17
C GLU A 80 9.35 -8.31 -10.18
N LYS A 81 8.99 -9.10 -9.18
CA LYS A 81 8.13 -8.66 -8.09
C LYS A 81 8.76 -7.53 -7.29
N ALA A 82 10.08 -7.60 -7.00
CA ALA A 82 10.78 -6.52 -6.33
C ALA A 82 10.71 -5.20 -7.13
N VAL A 83 10.80 -5.27 -8.47
CA VAL A 83 10.61 -4.11 -9.36
C VAL A 83 9.19 -3.53 -9.22
N ALA A 84 8.17 -4.38 -9.20
CA ALA A 84 6.78 -3.96 -9.01
C ALA A 84 6.55 -3.34 -7.61
N ASP A 85 7.18 -3.89 -6.59
CA ASP A 85 7.09 -3.39 -5.22
C ASP A 85 7.71 -1.99 -5.07
N LEU A 86 8.80 -1.67 -5.81
CA LEU A 86 9.36 -0.31 -5.86
C LEU A 86 8.36 0.71 -6.42
N ILE A 87 7.60 0.34 -7.46
CA ILE A 87 6.56 1.19 -8.03
C ILE A 87 5.42 1.39 -7.02
N SER A 88 4.98 0.29 -6.41
CA SER A 88 3.91 0.29 -5.40
C SER A 88 4.27 1.13 -4.18
N PHE A 89 5.52 1.08 -3.75
CA PHE A 89 6.01 1.90 -2.64
C PHE A 89 5.81 3.39 -2.90
N ASN A 90 6.23 3.89 -4.08
CA ASN A 90 6.08 5.30 -4.41
C ASN A 90 4.60 5.73 -4.41
N ALA A 91 3.73 4.94 -5.03
CA ALA A 91 2.30 5.23 -5.09
C ALA A 91 1.67 5.27 -3.68
N ARG A 92 1.99 4.29 -2.83
CA ARG A 92 1.51 4.24 -1.45
C ARG A 92 2.03 5.40 -0.61
N PHE A 93 3.29 5.81 -0.81
CA PHE A 93 3.87 6.94 -0.11
C PHE A 93 3.14 8.23 -0.47
N GLN A 94 2.97 8.51 -1.77
CA GLN A 94 2.21 9.68 -2.24
C GLN A 94 0.80 9.70 -1.65
N GLN A 95 0.08 8.61 -1.74
CA GLN A 95 -1.28 8.50 -1.23
C GLN A 95 -1.36 8.75 0.29
N SER A 96 -0.43 8.18 1.07
CA SER A 96 -0.50 8.17 2.53
C SER A 96 0.09 9.42 3.18
N TYR A 97 1.13 10.01 2.59
CA TYR A 97 1.87 11.10 3.22
C TYR A 97 1.70 12.45 2.50
N GLU A 98 1.40 12.45 1.22
CA GLU A 98 1.24 13.68 0.44
C GLU A 98 -0.25 14.02 0.22
N GLU A 99 -1.05 13.07 -0.28
CA GLU A 99 -2.45 13.32 -0.59
C GLU A 99 -3.38 13.25 0.63
N LEU A 100 -3.15 12.32 1.54
CA LEU A 100 -4.04 12.09 2.68
C LEU A 100 -4.14 13.30 3.61
N PRO A 101 -3.07 14.02 3.96
CA PRO A 101 -3.14 15.26 4.75
C PRO A 101 -4.01 16.30 4.07
N VAL A 102 -3.82 16.53 2.78
CA VAL A 102 -4.59 17.51 1.98
C VAL A 102 -6.09 17.14 1.94
N LYS A 103 -6.40 15.85 1.69
CA LYS A 103 -7.78 15.35 1.70
C LYS A 103 -8.44 15.51 3.09
N ARG A 104 -7.68 15.29 4.16
CA ARG A 104 -8.19 15.47 5.54
C ARG A 104 -8.45 16.94 5.87
N GLU A 105 -7.59 17.82 5.39
CA GLU A 105 -7.72 19.26 5.59
C GLU A 105 -8.93 19.81 4.84
N ALA A 106 -9.08 19.50 3.57
CA ALA A 106 -10.25 19.83 2.78
C ALA A 106 -11.57 19.34 3.43
N LYS A 107 -11.58 18.12 3.94
CA LYS A 107 -12.75 17.58 4.66
C LYS A 107 -13.05 18.31 5.97
N ARG A 108 -12.02 18.77 6.68
CA ARG A 108 -12.20 19.59 7.90
C ARG A 108 -12.78 20.95 7.56
N GLU A 109 -12.31 21.59 6.50
CA GLU A 109 -12.80 22.89 6.03
C GLU A 109 -14.26 22.77 5.57
N GLU A 110 -14.59 21.78 4.78
CA GLU A 110 -15.96 21.51 4.37
C GLU A 110 -16.90 21.32 5.57
N LYS A 111 -16.45 20.55 6.57
CA LYS A 111 -17.22 20.37 7.81
C LYS A 111 -17.39 21.67 8.61
N ARG A 112 -16.36 22.54 8.62
CA ARG A 112 -16.46 23.86 9.24
C ARG A 112 -17.46 24.74 8.48
N ARG A 113 -17.38 24.78 7.14
CA ARG A 113 -18.30 25.54 6.30
C ARG A 113 -19.74 25.12 6.53
N ARG A 114 -20.05 23.81 6.46
CA ARG A 114 -21.40 23.29 6.73
C ARG A 114 -21.92 23.65 8.14
N LYS A 115 -21.04 23.64 9.15
CA LYS A 115 -21.43 24.06 10.51
C LYS A 115 -21.73 25.56 10.60
N LEU A 116 -21.00 26.40 9.87
CA LEU A 116 -21.26 27.82 9.82
C LEU A 116 -22.57 28.13 9.07
N GLU A 117 -22.81 27.50 7.94
CA GLU A 117 -24.04 27.60 7.17
C GLU A 117 -25.26 27.19 8.00
N ALA A 118 -25.14 26.07 8.76
CA ALA A 118 -26.21 25.63 9.66
C ALA A 118 -26.46 26.60 10.83
N LYS A 119 -25.45 27.31 11.31
CA LYS A 119 -25.61 28.34 12.35
C LYS A 119 -26.22 29.63 11.84
N THR A 120 -25.88 30.02 10.60
CA THR A 120 -26.40 31.27 9.99
C THR A 120 -27.80 31.09 9.42
N GLY A 121 -28.21 29.86 9.12
CA GLY A 121 -29.54 29.53 8.61
C GLY A 121 -30.62 29.26 9.68
N GLN A 122 -30.27 29.33 10.97
CA GLN A 122 -31.28 29.27 12.03
C GLN A 122 -31.85 30.68 12.23
N PRO A 123 -33.16 30.90 11.93
CA PRO A 123 -33.80 32.16 12.30
C PRO A 123 -33.69 32.28 13.81
N GLN A 124 -33.12 33.40 14.29
CA GLN A 124 -33.22 33.80 15.68
C GLN A 124 -34.72 33.89 16.01
N ALA A 125 -35.24 32.88 16.69
CA ALA A 125 -36.50 33.03 17.38
C ALA A 125 -36.29 34.16 18.38
N ILE A 126 -36.92 35.29 18.11
CA ILE A 126 -37.05 36.40 19.02
C ILE A 126 -37.76 35.85 20.24
N GLU A 127 -37.01 35.66 21.28
CA GLU A 127 -37.52 35.25 22.60
C GLU A 127 -38.31 36.44 23.14
N SER A 128 -39.61 36.45 22.94
CA SER A 128 -40.54 37.30 23.67
C SER A 128 -40.53 36.83 25.10
N ALA A 129 -40.02 37.68 25.96
CA ALA A 129 -40.11 37.53 27.41
C ALA A 129 -41.60 37.45 27.80
N ASP A 130 -42.00 36.43 28.50
CA ASP A 130 -42.84 36.56 29.71
C ASP A 130 -42.99 35.24 30.47
N SER A 131 -42.89 35.36 31.80
CA SER A 131 -43.46 34.47 32.84
C SER A 131 -42.73 33.18 33.20
N ALA A 132 -42.03 33.26 34.36
CA ALA A 132 -41.73 32.16 35.27
C ALA A 132 -43.00 31.75 36.11
N PRO A 133 -43.00 30.74 37.03
CA PRO A 133 -42.03 29.66 37.31
C PRO A 133 -42.70 28.27 37.52
N ALA A 134 -41.95 27.20 37.62
CA ALA A 134 -42.01 26.13 38.65
C ALA A 134 -41.37 24.81 38.19
N ASP A 135 -40.32 24.47 38.86
CA ASP A 135 -39.99 23.19 39.55
C ASP A 135 -40.27 21.87 38.82
N LYS A 136 -39.21 21.15 38.45
CA LYS A 136 -38.93 19.76 38.87
C LYS A 136 -37.61 19.23 38.27
N THR A 137 -36.73 18.97 39.17
CA THR A 137 -35.58 18.04 39.09
C THR A 137 -35.93 16.75 38.37
N GLU A 138 -35.07 16.38 37.38
CA GLU A 138 -34.59 15.01 37.26
C GLU A 138 -33.33 14.96 36.38
N SER A 139 -32.25 14.59 37.08
CA SER A 139 -30.95 14.26 36.57
C SER A 139 -31.03 12.99 35.71
N LYS A 140 -30.52 13.07 34.47
CA LYS A 140 -30.16 11.86 33.74
C LYS A 140 -28.75 12.05 33.18
N THR A 141 -27.80 11.68 34.02
CA THR A 141 -26.43 11.36 33.64
C THR A 141 -26.45 10.16 32.70
N GLY A 142 -26.36 10.45 31.40
CA GLY A 142 -26.05 9.45 30.39
C GLY A 142 -24.54 9.21 30.34
N GLY A 143 -24.11 8.11 30.93
CA GLY A 143 -22.72 7.75 31.09
C GLY A 143 -22.01 7.47 29.75
N PHE A 144 -20.76 7.87 29.70
CA PHE A 144 -19.79 7.72 28.63
C PHE A 144 -19.30 6.25 28.46
N GLY A 145 -20.10 5.28 28.94
CA GLY A 145 -19.73 3.86 29.02
C GLY A 145 -20.08 2.99 27.81
N ASP A 146 -20.91 3.49 26.89
CA ASP A 146 -21.53 2.62 25.87
C ASP A 146 -20.73 2.48 24.56
N VAL A 147 -19.58 3.15 24.46
CA VAL A 147 -18.77 3.15 23.22
C VAL A 147 -17.74 2.02 23.18
N PHE A 148 -17.48 1.37 24.32
CA PHE A 148 -16.42 0.35 24.44
C PHE A 148 -16.90 -1.11 24.43
N ASP A 149 -18.20 -1.35 24.47
CA ASP A 149 -18.71 -2.74 24.54
C ASP A 149 -18.86 -3.44 23.16
N GLY A 150 -18.65 -2.70 22.07
CA GLY A 150 -18.71 -3.23 20.71
C GLY A 150 -17.43 -3.94 20.23
N LEU A 151 -16.32 -3.88 20.95
CA LEU A 151 -15.01 -4.36 20.48
C LEU A 151 -14.59 -5.75 21.01
N LYS A 152 -15.43 -6.43 21.78
CA LYS A 152 -15.09 -7.73 22.40
C LYS A 152 -15.82 -8.95 21.83
N ARG A 153 -16.48 -8.85 20.68
CA ARG A 153 -17.06 -10.03 20.00
C ARG A 153 -16.48 -10.17 18.60
N GLY A 154 -15.36 -10.84 18.49
CA GLY A 154 -14.71 -11.19 17.23
C GLY A 154 -13.36 -11.84 17.49
N ALA A 155 -13.36 -13.01 18.13
CA ALA A 155 -12.27 -13.99 18.11
C ALA A 155 -12.83 -15.31 17.65
#